data_dc05465012643dc2cc3dd8a95d6b9131
#
_entry.id   dc05465012643dc2cc3dd8a95d6b9131
#
_cell.length_a   1.000
_cell.length_b   1.000
_cell.length_c   1.000
_cell.angle_alpha   90.00
_cell.angle_beta   90.00
_cell.angle_gamma   90.00
#
_symmetry.space_group_name_H-M   'P 1'
#
loop_
_entity.id
_entity.type
_entity.pdbx_description
1 polymer ?
#
loop_
_entity_poly.entity_id
_entity_poly.type
_entity_poly.pdbx_seq_one_letter_code
_entity_poly.pdbx_strand_id
1 'polypeptide(L)'
;NWGPENSKLYLKEYTEIRYRQKKLSELLNFPTLISDPKDVYFFTTEKSEPSFITNNIKTSLLKFVYIDSTSNHNLQDCIVAIENADPGYDYLFAMGINGLITAFGGPNSHMAIRASEFNIPAVMGVGKEIFNRLKADYPITINCISKSKLSVN
;
A
#
# COMPACT_ATOMS: atom_id res chain seq x y z
N ASN A 1 -19.82 -40.40 6.46
CA ASN A 1 -19.18 -40.26 7.76
C ASN A 1 -18.27 -39.01 7.74
N TRP A 2 -18.78 -37.93 8.31
CA TRP A 2 -18.05 -36.68 8.53
C TRP A 2 -17.28 -36.81 9.85
N GLY A 3 -16.04 -37.32 9.76
CA GLY A 3 -15.15 -37.36 10.91
C GLY A 3 -14.34 -36.05 11.05
N PRO A 4 -13.86 -35.69 12.25
CA PRO A 4 -13.12 -34.44 12.49
C PRO A 4 -11.83 -34.30 11.66
N GLU A 5 -11.25 -35.38 11.20
CA GLU A 5 -10.07 -35.37 10.32
C GLU A 5 -10.40 -34.94 8.90
N ASN A 6 -11.53 -35.37 8.36
CA ASN A 6 -12.00 -34.95 7.04
C ASN A 6 -12.38 -33.46 7.01
N SER A 7 -12.91 -32.94 8.11
CA SER A 7 -13.23 -31.52 8.24
C SER A 7 -11.98 -30.63 8.21
N LYS A 8 -10.89 -31.06 8.85
CA LYS A 8 -9.59 -30.35 8.84
C LYS A 8 -8.97 -30.36 7.45
N LEU A 9 -9.03 -31.49 6.75
CA LEU A 9 -8.52 -31.61 5.39
C LEU A 9 -9.29 -30.71 4.43
N TYR A 10 -10.61 -30.69 4.54
CA TYR A 10 -11.51 -29.86 3.71
C TYR A 10 -11.29 -28.35 3.95
N LEU A 11 -11.12 -27.94 5.21
CA LEU A 11 -10.81 -26.56 5.56
C LEU A 11 -9.43 -26.12 5.01
N LYS A 12 -8.45 -27.02 5.06
CA LYS A 12 -7.10 -26.72 4.53
C LYS A 12 -7.15 -26.55 3.01
N GLU A 13 -7.83 -27.44 2.30
CA GLU A 13 -8.00 -27.36 0.85
C GLU A 13 -8.81 -26.12 0.44
N TYR A 14 -9.89 -25.80 1.17
CA TYR A 14 -10.68 -24.60 0.95
C TYR A 14 -9.87 -23.31 1.17
N THR A 15 -9.06 -23.24 2.22
CA THR A 15 -8.20 -22.09 2.49
C THR A 15 -7.13 -21.91 1.41
N GLU A 16 -6.55 -23.00 0.89
CA GLU A 16 -5.59 -22.94 -0.23
C GLU A 16 -6.25 -22.43 -1.52
N ILE A 17 -7.45 -22.92 -1.83
CA ILE A 17 -8.21 -22.45 -3.01
C ILE A 17 -8.52 -20.96 -2.88
N ARG A 18 -8.98 -20.51 -1.72
CA ARG A 18 -9.28 -19.09 -1.46
C ARG A 18 -8.04 -18.22 -1.53
N TYR A 19 -6.91 -18.70 -1.01
CA TYR A 19 -5.62 -17.99 -1.11
C TYR A 19 -5.18 -17.83 -2.57
N ARG A 20 -5.28 -18.91 -3.38
CA ARG A 20 -4.96 -18.85 -4.81
C ARG A 20 -5.91 -17.93 -5.58
N GLN A 21 -7.20 -17.96 -5.28
CA GLN A 21 -8.19 -17.06 -5.88
C GLN A 21 -7.90 -15.60 -5.54
N LYS A 22 -7.58 -15.31 -4.27
CA LYS A 22 -7.19 -13.96 -3.83
C LYS A 22 -5.93 -13.50 -4.56
N LYS A 23 -4.90 -14.34 -4.65
CA LYS A 23 -3.66 -14.03 -5.35
C LYS A 23 -3.88 -13.80 -6.86
N LEU A 24 -4.78 -14.55 -7.49
CA LEU A 24 -5.18 -14.32 -8.88
C LEU A 24 -5.95 -13.01 -9.03
N SER A 25 -6.88 -12.68 -8.14
CA SER A 25 -7.63 -11.42 -8.22
C SER A 25 -6.75 -10.18 -7.99
N GLU A 26 -5.66 -10.31 -7.23
CA GLU A 26 -4.67 -9.25 -7.05
C GLU A 26 -3.81 -9.01 -8.31
N LEU A 27 -3.71 -10.03 -9.19
CA LEU A 27 -2.99 -9.93 -10.47
C LEU A 27 -3.87 -9.47 -11.63
N LEU A 28 -5.20 -9.53 -11.46
CA LEU A 28 -6.16 -9.19 -12.50
C LEU A 28 -6.69 -7.78 -12.29
N ASN A 29 -6.11 -6.82 -13.02
CA ASN A 29 -6.71 -5.50 -13.14
C ASN A 29 -7.75 -5.54 -14.28
N PHE A 30 -9.03 -5.50 -13.92
CA PHE A 30 -10.09 -5.36 -14.91
C PHE A 30 -10.15 -3.91 -15.40
N PRO A 31 -10.50 -3.68 -16.68
CA PRO A 31 -10.74 -2.34 -17.18
C PRO A 31 -11.86 -1.68 -16.36
N THR A 32 -11.76 -0.39 -16.13
CA THR A 32 -12.71 0.41 -15.33
C THR A 32 -14.11 0.44 -15.93
N LEU A 33 -14.22 0.16 -17.24
CA LEU A 33 -15.48 0.05 -17.97
C LEU A 33 -15.43 -1.21 -18.84
N ILE A 34 -16.37 -2.12 -18.63
CA ILE A 34 -16.58 -3.30 -19.46
C ILE A 34 -17.72 -2.95 -20.41
N SER A 35 -17.40 -2.69 -21.65
CA SER A 35 -18.37 -2.34 -22.70
C SER A 35 -18.74 -3.53 -23.61
N ASP A 36 -17.86 -4.54 -23.69
CA ASP A 36 -18.04 -5.76 -24.47
C ASP A 36 -17.64 -6.97 -23.62
N PRO A 37 -18.32 -8.13 -23.72
CA PRO A 37 -17.92 -9.37 -23.05
C PRO A 37 -16.47 -9.79 -23.32
N LYS A 38 -15.88 -9.35 -24.44
CA LYS A 38 -14.49 -9.61 -24.79
C LYS A 38 -13.51 -8.84 -23.92
N ASP A 39 -13.91 -7.70 -23.35
CA ASP A 39 -13.07 -6.88 -22.46
C ASP A 39 -12.65 -7.64 -21.20
N VAL A 40 -13.41 -8.68 -20.83
CA VAL A 40 -13.09 -9.58 -19.70
C VAL A 40 -11.82 -10.40 -19.96
N TYR A 41 -11.43 -10.59 -21.23
CA TYR A 41 -10.24 -11.36 -21.62
C TYR A 41 -9.00 -10.51 -21.88
N PHE A 42 -9.14 -9.19 -21.88
CA PHE A 42 -8.01 -8.28 -22.05
C PHE A 42 -7.56 -7.74 -20.68
N PHE A 43 -6.52 -8.37 -20.14
CA PHE A 43 -5.85 -7.89 -18.94
C PHE A 43 -4.63 -7.08 -19.36
N THR A 44 -4.64 -5.80 -19.07
CA THR A 44 -3.40 -5.04 -19.06
C THR A 44 -2.86 -5.09 -17.64
N THR A 45 -1.70 -5.70 -17.45
CA THR A 45 -0.90 -5.47 -16.25
C THR A 45 -0.32 -4.07 -16.35
N GLU A 46 -1.15 -3.05 -16.15
CA GLU A 46 -0.63 -1.71 -15.98
C GLU A 46 0.18 -1.74 -14.68
N LYS A 47 1.49 -1.55 -14.80
CA LYS A 47 2.30 -1.19 -13.66
C LYS A 47 1.70 0.10 -13.14
N SER A 48 1.02 0.04 -11.99
CA SER A 48 0.50 1.24 -11.36
C SER A 48 1.68 2.18 -11.12
N GLU A 49 1.69 3.30 -11.82
CA GLU A 49 2.68 4.33 -11.55
C GLU A 49 2.39 4.95 -10.19
N PRO A 50 3.41 5.10 -9.33
CA PRO A 50 3.23 5.74 -8.04
C PRO A 50 2.69 7.16 -8.19
N SER A 51 1.71 7.53 -7.38
CA SER A 51 1.18 8.88 -7.33
C SER A 51 1.87 9.67 -6.22
N PHE A 52 2.52 10.77 -6.60
CA PHE A 52 3.19 11.69 -5.68
C PHE A 52 2.22 12.80 -5.27
N ILE A 53 2.02 12.93 -3.97
CA ILE A 53 1.09 13.88 -3.36
C ILE A 53 1.88 15.02 -2.72
N THR A 54 1.41 16.25 -2.88
CA THR A 54 2.06 17.51 -2.51
C THR A 54 3.22 17.90 -3.42
N ASN A 55 3.89 19.03 -3.09
CA ASN A 55 5.07 19.53 -3.80
C ASN A 55 6.26 19.72 -2.85
N ASN A 56 6.45 18.79 -1.93
CA ASN A 56 7.48 18.85 -0.89
C ASN A 56 8.55 17.79 -1.07
N ILE A 57 9.71 18.05 -0.47
CA ILE A 57 10.79 17.07 -0.31
C ILE A 57 11.05 16.87 1.18
N LYS A 58 11.12 15.63 1.61
CA LYS A 58 11.51 15.27 2.98
C LYS A 58 12.44 14.05 2.96
N THR A 59 13.44 14.10 3.81
CA THR A 59 14.35 12.99 4.10
C THR A 59 14.22 12.63 5.56
N SER A 60 13.94 11.39 5.87
CA SER A 60 13.85 10.91 7.24
C SER A 60 13.98 9.39 7.33
N LEU A 61 14.03 8.86 8.56
CA LEU A 61 14.05 7.41 8.78
C LEU A 61 12.71 6.78 8.42
N LEU A 62 12.75 5.61 7.78
CA LEU A 62 11.57 4.86 7.39
C LEU A 62 11.11 3.97 8.54
N LYS A 63 9.82 4.00 8.85
CA LYS A 63 9.14 3.10 9.79
C LYS A 63 7.97 2.41 9.10
N PHE A 64 7.79 1.12 9.38
CA PHE A 64 6.62 0.37 8.94
C PHE A 64 5.57 0.36 10.02
N VAL A 65 4.32 0.59 9.65
CA VAL A 65 3.17 0.51 10.55
C VAL A 65 2.15 -0.49 9.99
N TYR A 66 1.71 -1.39 10.83
CA TYR A 66 0.69 -2.40 10.53
C TYR A 66 -0.52 -2.17 11.45
N ILE A 67 -1.73 -2.46 10.97
CA ILE A 67 -2.99 -2.25 11.71
C ILE A 67 -2.97 -2.95 13.07
N ASP A 68 -2.36 -4.13 13.16
CA ASP A 68 -2.32 -4.94 14.40
C ASP A 68 -1.14 -4.61 15.31
N SER A 69 -0.28 -3.67 14.93
CA SER A 69 0.86 -3.30 15.75
C SER A 69 0.46 -2.32 16.85
N THR A 70 0.26 -2.84 18.07
CA THR A 70 0.07 -2.04 19.29
C THR A 70 1.37 -1.40 19.80
N SER A 71 2.44 -1.44 19.01
CA SER A 71 3.73 -0.92 19.42
C SER A 71 3.70 0.61 19.43
N ASN A 72 3.93 1.20 20.60
CA ASN A 72 4.18 2.62 20.84
C ASN A 72 5.50 3.04 20.15
N HIS A 73 5.52 3.06 18.80
CA HIS A 73 6.64 3.61 18.07
C HIS A 73 6.55 5.14 18.10
N ASN A 74 7.63 5.78 18.51
CA ASN A 74 7.76 7.21 18.26
C ASN A 74 7.89 7.38 16.72
N LEU A 75 6.79 7.84 16.09
CA LEU A 75 6.71 8.08 14.65
C LEU A 75 6.96 9.55 14.28
N GLN A 76 7.17 10.39 15.31
CA GLN A 76 7.45 11.79 15.09
C GLN A 76 8.67 11.96 14.18
N ASP A 77 8.53 12.84 13.21
CA ASP A 77 9.57 13.14 12.21
C ASP A 77 10.02 11.95 11.33
N CYS A 78 9.32 10.83 11.37
CA CYS A 78 9.62 9.67 10.52
C CYS A 78 8.82 9.69 9.22
N ILE A 79 9.34 9.02 8.18
CA ILE A 79 8.55 8.62 7.02
C ILE A 79 7.92 7.27 7.35
N VAL A 80 6.62 7.16 7.17
CA VAL A 80 5.87 5.95 7.52
C VAL A 80 5.47 5.20 6.25
N ALA A 81 5.65 3.88 6.27
CA ALA A 81 5.20 2.97 5.22
C ALA A 81 4.05 2.10 5.74
N ILE A 82 2.94 2.09 5.01
CA ILE A 82 1.75 1.25 5.25
C ILE A 82 1.41 0.47 4.00
N GLU A 83 0.84 -0.72 4.13
CA GLU A 83 0.53 -1.54 2.96
C GLU A 83 -0.64 -0.95 2.15
N ASN A 84 -1.72 -0.59 2.82
CA ASN A 84 -2.92 -0.04 2.17
C ASN A 84 -3.22 1.38 2.65
N ALA A 85 -3.73 2.22 1.76
CA ALA A 85 -4.19 3.57 2.10
C ALA A 85 -5.55 3.53 2.81
N ASP A 86 -5.60 2.86 3.97
CA ASP A 86 -6.81 2.65 4.76
C ASP A 86 -7.07 3.86 5.68
N PRO A 87 -8.31 4.36 5.79
CA PRO A 87 -8.68 5.44 6.72
C PRO A 87 -8.35 5.15 8.20
N GLY A 88 -8.23 3.88 8.58
CA GLY A 88 -7.82 3.47 9.93
C GLY A 88 -6.45 3.98 10.36
N TYR A 89 -5.62 4.42 9.42
CA TYR A 89 -4.32 5.03 9.67
C TYR A 89 -4.33 6.56 9.79
N ASP A 90 -5.49 7.20 9.83
CA ASP A 90 -5.60 8.67 9.89
C ASP A 90 -4.86 9.29 11.09
N TYR A 91 -4.78 8.57 12.20
CA TYR A 91 -4.05 8.96 13.40
C TYR A 91 -2.56 9.25 13.17
N LEU A 92 -1.95 8.68 12.12
CA LEU A 92 -0.54 8.89 11.79
C LEU A 92 -0.22 10.37 11.57
N PHE A 93 -1.13 11.10 10.96
CA PHE A 93 -0.94 12.54 10.71
C PHE A 93 -0.87 13.34 12.02
N ALA A 94 -1.65 12.94 13.02
CA ALA A 94 -1.61 13.55 14.35
C ALA A 94 -0.32 13.23 15.13
N MET A 95 0.39 12.16 14.76
CA MET A 95 1.67 11.77 15.37
C MET A 95 2.89 12.54 14.80
N GLY A 96 2.68 13.47 13.88
CA GLY A 96 3.74 14.33 13.35
C GLY A 96 4.72 13.60 12.40
N ILE A 97 4.19 12.75 11.54
CA ILE A 97 5.01 12.07 10.51
C ILE A 97 5.52 13.07 9.48
N ASN A 98 6.71 12.82 8.93
CA ASN A 98 7.34 13.64 7.89
C ASN A 98 7.03 13.20 6.47
N GLY A 99 6.45 12.02 6.28
CA GLY A 99 6.09 11.51 4.97
C GLY A 99 5.32 10.20 5.05
N LEU A 100 4.63 9.84 3.97
CA LEU A 100 3.84 8.61 3.87
C LEU A 100 4.15 7.87 2.57
N ILE A 101 4.28 6.55 2.67
CA ILE A 101 4.44 5.64 1.51
C ILE A 101 3.38 4.55 1.65
N THR A 102 2.65 4.27 0.56
CA THR A 102 1.71 3.14 0.53
C THR A 102 2.02 2.18 -0.60
N ALA A 103 1.92 0.87 -0.34
CA ALA A 103 2.03 -0.13 -1.40
C ALA A 103 0.84 -0.05 -2.35
N PHE A 104 -0.35 0.09 -1.78
CA PHE A 104 -1.60 0.16 -2.53
C PHE A 104 -2.38 1.42 -2.15
N GLY A 105 -3.18 1.90 -3.09
CA GLY A 105 -3.97 3.12 -2.97
C GLY A 105 -3.64 4.10 -4.09
N GLY A 106 -4.54 5.02 -4.34
CA GLY A 106 -4.40 6.01 -5.42
C GLY A 106 -4.42 7.44 -4.91
N PRO A 107 -4.30 8.43 -5.83
CA PRO A 107 -4.28 9.85 -5.49
C PRO A 107 -5.60 10.35 -4.90
N ASN A 108 -6.69 9.62 -5.10
CA ASN A 108 -8.02 9.96 -4.58
C ASN A 108 -8.36 9.20 -3.29
N SER A 109 -7.40 8.46 -2.70
CA SER A 109 -7.62 7.79 -1.43
C SER A 109 -7.74 8.79 -0.28
N HIS A 110 -8.44 8.38 0.79
CA HIS A 110 -8.56 9.20 2.00
C HIS A 110 -7.19 9.66 2.52
N MET A 111 -6.23 8.75 2.59
CA MET A 111 -4.88 9.05 3.06
C MET A 111 -4.12 10.05 2.15
N ALA A 112 -4.36 10.03 0.83
CA ALA A 112 -3.78 11.00 -0.09
C ALA A 112 -4.34 12.40 0.13
N ILE A 113 -5.66 12.51 0.33
CA ILE A 113 -6.34 13.77 0.64
C ILE A 113 -5.81 14.34 1.95
N ARG A 114 -5.72 13.52 3.00
CA ARG A 114 -5.18 13.91 4.31
C ARG A 114 -3.71 14.35 4.22
N ALA A 115 -2.87 13.61 3.49
CA ALA A 115 -1.48 14.01 3.27
C ALA A 115 -1.39 15.40 2.61
N SER A 116 -2.27 15.69 1.66
CA SER A 116 -2.35 17.01 1.02
C SER A 116 -2.80 18.11 2.00
N GLU A 117 -3.81 17.85 2.84
CA GLU A 117 -4.31 18.81 3.84
C GLU A 117 -3.23 19.17 4.87
N PHE A 118 -2.45 18.20 5.33
CA PHE A 118 -1.33 18.42 6.25
C PHE A 118 -0.04 18.87 5.56
N ASN A 119 -0.05 18.99 4.23
CA ASN A 119 1.12 19.32 3.40
C ASN A 119 2.32 18.36 3.65
N ILE A 120 2.02 17.08 3.88
CA ILE A 120 2.99 16.02 4.10
C ILE A 120 3.27 15.32 2.77
N PRO A 121 4.54 15.16 2.34
CA PRO A 121 4.86 14.45 1.10
C PRO A 121 4.45 12.99 1.22
N ALA A 122 3.69 12.52 0.23
CA ALA A 122 3.25 11.14 0.21
C ALA A 122 3.42 10.52 -1.18
N VAL A 123 3.71 9.22 -1.20
CA VAL A 123 3.80 8.40 -2.40
C VAL A 123 2.81 7.26 -2.27
N MET A 124 1.78 7.28 -3.12
CA MET A 124 0.69 6.33 -3.07
C MET A 124 0.86 5.29 -4.18
N GLY A 125 0.63 4.01 -3.82
CA GLY A 125 0.57 2.95 -4.82
C GLY A 125 1.93 2.59 -5.44
N VAL A 126 3.01 2.52 -4.64
CA VAL A 126 4.34 2.13 -5.14
C VAL A 126 4.40 0.69 -5.64
N GLY A 127 3.39 -0.11 -5.33
CA GLY A 127 3.35 -1.53 -5.65
C GLY A 127 4.13 -2.40 -4.66
N LYS A 128 3.72 -3.65 -4.57
CA LYS A 128 4.27 -4.61 -3.60
C LYS A 128 5.76 -4.88 -3.79
N GLU A 129 6.23 -4.85 -5.03
CA GLU A 129 7.63 -5.12 -5.35
C GLU A 129 8.56 -4.04 -4.78
N ILE A 130 8.23 -2.77 -5.01
CA ILE A 130 9.01 -1.64 -4.48
C ILE A 130 8.86 -1.59 -2.97
N PHE A 131 7.64 -1.75 -2.45
CA PHE A 131 7.37 -1.74 -1.01
C PHE A 131 8.20 -2.77 -0.25
N ASN A 132 8.32 -4.00 -0.77
CA ASN A 132 9.09 -5.07 -0.13
C ASN A 132 10.62 -4.85 -0.18
N ARG A 133 11.12 -3.93 -1.02
CA ARG A 133 12.52 -3.53 -1.07
C ARG A 133 12.87 -2.45 -0.05
N LEU A 134 11.88 -1.78 0.51
CA LEU A 134 12.09 -0.79 1.55
C LEU A 134 12.59 -1.48 2.83
N LYS A 135 13.49 -0.80 3.55
CA LYS A 135 14.06 -1.31 4.81
C LYS A 135 13.75 -0.34 5.94
N ALA A 136 13.28 -0.87 7.06
CA ALA A 136 13.06 -0.09 8.27
C ALA A 136 14.37 0.54 8.75
N ASP A 137 14.24 1.70 9.40
CA ASP A 137 15.35 2.45 10.02
C ASP A 137 16.46 2.92 9.06
N TYR A 138 16.19 2.88 7.74
CA TYR A 138 17.05 3.49 6.76
C TYR A 138 16.54 4.89 6.38
N PRO A 139 17.45 5.84 6.11
CA PRO A 139 17.06 7.16 5.61
C PRO A 139 16.51 7.04 4.19
N ILE A 140 15.33 7.60 3.96
CA ILE A 140 14.68 7.65 2.66
C ILE A 140 14.30 9.08 2.33
N THR A 141 14.36 9.43 1.07
CA THR A 141 13.93 10.74 0.57
C THR A 141 12.68 10.60 -0.29
N ILE A 142 11.60 11.28 0.08
CA ILE A 142 10.42 11.48 -0.75
C ILE A 142 10.56 12.83 -1.44
N ASN A 143 10.64 12.82 -2.77
CA ASN A 143 10.67 14.01 -3.59
C ASN A 143 9.42 14.10 -4.47
N CYS A 144 8.46 14.91 -4.05
CA CYS A 144 7.21 15.12 -4.78
C CYS A 144 7.30 16.28 -5.79
N ILE A 145 8.37 17.09 -5.78
CA ILE A 145 8.52 18.22 -6.71
C ILE A 145 8.83 17.75 -8.12
N SER A 146 9.72 16.78 -8.25
CA SER A 146 10.16 16.26 -9.55
C SER A 146 9.27 15.17 -10.13
N LYS A 147 8.15 14.86 -9.47
CA LYS A 147 7.14 13.84 -9.84
C LYS A 147 7.68 12.44 -10.20
N SER A 148 8.91 12.09 -9.82
CA SER A 148 9.49 10.85 -10.36
C SER A 148 10.58 10.16 -9.52
N LYS A 149 10.91 10.56 -8.29
CA LYS A 149 12.02 9.89 -7.60
C LYS A 149 11.77 9.61 -6.13
N LEU A 150 11.69 8.33 -5.83
CA LEU A 150 11.93 7.74 -4.53
C LEU A 150 13.40 7.30 -4.53
N SER A 151 14.27 7.94 -3.76
CA SER A 151 15.67 7.52 -3.63
C SER A 151 15.94 7.02 -2.22
N VAL A 152 16.51 5.83 -2.15
CA VAL A 152 17.08 5.24 -0.94
C VAL A 152 18.55 5.62 -0.96
N ASN A 153 19.01 6.35 0.02
CA ASN A 153 20.43 6.71 0.20
C ASN A 153 21.19 5.60 0.90
#